data_91171c719cdb3a517fb56c5d8916baca
#
_entry.id   91171c719cdb3a517fb56c5d8916baca
#
_cell.length_a   1.000
_cell.length_b   1.000
_cell.length_c   1.000
_cell.angle_alpha   90.00
_cell.angle_beta   90.00
_cell.angle_gamma   90.00
#
_symmetry.space_group_name_H-M   'P 1'
#
loop_
_entity.id
_entity.type
_entity.pdbx_description
1 polymer ?
#
loop_
_entity_poly.entity_id
_entity_poly.type
_entity_poly.pdbx_seq_one_letter_code
_entity_poly.pdbx_strand_id
1 'polypeptide(L)'
;MEEGRDAQGEIQTSALGSTRFTRRSLIKSAATIASAAILPSGLAGFAFSGPSASAAESNPAKSTPPAKNPRWYGFNLLEYFSTDADWMKYFPYKNDGMFLEDDFRWIRDWGFNWVRLPMDYRAWTAPDLFTINDKQIEPIDRAIRLGEKYGIHVNVCLHRAPGLCILDTMDEKLTGIAVTKEKTDVFTDPHTLDAFVHQWTFFANRYKGIPSQRLSFNLVNEPIVLPNAAELAELQQRGPIKTTDFFDRERLLRHAKDYTRVARAAADAIRERDPERLVITDGYPGGGLPIPDLASTGMLQSCHTYNPIQLTHHQCEWVRGVLTGAEPLPTWPLKDDKGKVLCDRQTLEALFHPWSELSAQGVPIHFGEMGCYKHTPPDVMLAWFDDTLDILGELNSGWALWNFRGPFGVLDTERSGTKFEDWQGHKLDRPLLTLLQKHAKA
;
A
#
# COMPACT_ATOMS: atom_id res chain seq x y z
N MET A 1 -40.79 43.13 -47.52
CA MET A 1 -39.84 43.14 -48.63
C MET A 1 -38.80 42.12 -48.28
N GLU A 2 -39.05 40.95 -48.79
CA GLU A 2 -38.37 40.14 -49.83
C GLU A 2 -37.21 39.42 -49.24
N GLU A 3 -37.31 38.11 -49.11
CA GLU A 3 -37.01 36.99 -50.05
C GLU A 3 -35.49 36.84 -50.23
N GLY A 4 -34.88 35.71 -50.13
CA GLY A 4 -35.19 34.39 -50.55
C GLY A 4 -34.13 33.34 -50.15
N ARG A 5 -34.61 32.17 -50.04
CA ARG A 5 -34.30 30.84 -50.62
C ARG A 5 -32.93 30.19 -50.46
N ASP A 6 -33.00 29.05 -49.79
CA ASP A 6 -32.63 27.68 -50.20
C ASP A 6 -31.24 27.34 -50.76
N ALA A 7 -30.53 26.46 -50.09
CA ALA A 7 -29.86 25.32 -50.73
C ALA A 7 -29.71 24.12 -49.77
N GLN A 8 -30.39 23.06 -50.10
CA GLN A 8 -30.30 21.73 -49.52
C GLN A 8 -28.93 21.09 -49.82
N GLY A 9 -28.34 20.45 -48.82
CA GLY A 9 -27.23 19.56 -49.01
C GLY A 9 -27.45 18.29 -48.18
N GLU A 10 -28.03 17.28 -48.79
CA GLU A 10 -28.14 15.93 -48.26
C GLU A 10 -26.75 15.31 -48.04
N ILE A 11 -26.46 14.88 -46.82
CA ILE A 11 -25.37 13.96 -46.52
C ILE A 11 -26.00 12.65 -46.07
N GLN A 12 -25.83 11.61 -46.85
CA GLN A 12 -26.19 10.24 -46.58
C GLN A 12 -25.51 9.75 -45.31
N THR A 13 -26.30 9.33 -44.31
CA THR A 13 -25.84 8.55 -43.19
C THR A 13 -25.88 7.07 -43.52
N SER A 14 -24.73 6.46 -43.69
CA SER A 14 -24.57 5.01 -43.76
C SER A 14 -24.86 4.39 -42.40
N ALA A 15 -25.77 3.42 -42.39
CA ALA A 15 -26.15 2.63 -41.22
C ALA A 15 -24.96 1.78 -40.74
N LEU A 16 -24.50 2.06 -39.50
CA LEU A 16 -23.69 1.11 -38.73
C LEU A 16 -24.60 0.48 -37.68
N GLY A 17 -24.78 -0.85 -37.81
CA GLY A 17 -25.64 -1.66 -37.00
C GLY A 17 -25.27 -1.64 -35.52
N SER A 18 -26.23 -1.25 -34.68
CA SER A 18 -26.14 -1.35 -33.22
C SER A 18 -26.23 -2.81 -32.78
N THR A 19 -25.13 -3.45 -32.51
CA THR A 19 -25.09 -4.74 -31.82
C THR A 19 -25.37 -4.48 -30.34
N ARG A 20 -26.60 -4.73 -29.91
CA ARG A 20 -26.96 -4.71 -28.48
C ARG A 20 -26.29 -5.89 -27.79
N PHE A 21 -25.22 -5.63 -27.03
CA PHE A 21 -24.67 -6.60 -26.09
C PHE A 21 -25.59 -6.71 -24.87
N THR A 22 -26.05 -7.92 -24.60
CA THR A 22 -26.90 -8.18 -23.43
C THR A 22 -26.02 -8.29 -22.18
N ARG A 23 -26.54 -7.83 -21.03
CA ARG A 23 -25.86 -7.88 -19.72
C ARG A 23 -25.24 -9.25 -19.35
N ARG A 24 -25.71 -10.34 -19.93
CA ARG A 24 -25.21 -11.71 -19.69
C ARG A 24 -23.87 -12.03 -20.38
N SER A 25 -23.51 -11.37 -21.47
CA SER A 25 -22.23 -11.64 -22.17
C SER A 25 -21.06 -10.92 -21.50
N LEU A 26 -21.30 -9.79 -20.85
CA LEU A 26 -20.27 -9.04 -20.07
C LEU A 26 -19.84 -9.75 -18.78
N ILE A 27 -20.76 -10.46 -18.13
CA ILE A 27 -20.50 -11.15 -16.85
C ILE A 27 -19.57 -12.36 -17.04
N LYS A 28 -19.59 -13.04 -18.17
CA LYS A 28 -18.75 -14.22 -18.41
C LYS A 28 -17.28 -13.91 -18.71
N SER A 29 -16.98 -12.73 -19.21
CA SER A 29 -15.59 -12.31 -19.49
C SER A 29 -14.90 -11.65 -18.28
N ALA A 30 -15.65 -11.02 -17.37
CA ALA A 30 -15.08 -10.35 -16.19
C ALA A 30 -14.63 -11.32 -15.11
N ALA A 31 -15.31 -12.46 -14.92
CA ALA A 31 -14.97 -13.43 -13.88
C ALA A 31 -13.64 -14.17 -14.12
N THR A 32 -13.19 -14.26 -15.38
CA THR A 32 -11.92 -14.93 -15.74
C THR A 32 -10.71 -14.00 -15.66
N ILE A 33 -10.90 -12.69 -15.71
CA ILE A 33 -9.81 -11.70 -15.77
C ILE A 33 -9.42 -11.22 -14.37
N ALA A 34 -10.35 -11.12 -13.43
CA ALA A 34 -10.06 -10.70 -12.05
C ALA A 34 -9.20 -11.72 -11.28
N SER A 35 -9.24 -13.00 -11.65
CA SER A 35 -8.39 -14.05 -11.05
C SER A 35 -6.95 -14.05 -11.56
N ALA A 36 -6.65 -13.41 -12.68
CA ALA A 36 -5.33 -13.48 -13.33
C ALA A 36 -4.38 -12.35 -12.90
N ALA A 37 -4.88 -11.26 -12.31
CA ALA A 37 -4.06 -10.08 -12.01
C ALA A 37 -3.32 -10.15 -10.66
N ILE A 38 -3.72 -11.02 -9.72
CA ILE A 38 -3.15 -11.06 -8.37
C ILE A 38 -2.85 -12.49 -7.87
N LEU A 39 -3.26 -13.54 -8.57
CA LEU A 39 -2.89 -14.91 -8.22
C LEU A 39 -1.79 -15.41 -9.16
N PRO A 40 -0.65 -15.89 -8.64
CA PRO A 40 0.31 -16.63 -9.44
C PRO A 40 -0.25 -18.02 -9.74
N SER A 41 -1.03 -18.20 -10.83
CA SER A 41 -1.27 -19.50 -11.39
C SER A 41 0.03 -19.98 -12.04
N GLY A 42 0.83 -20.73 -11.28
CA GLY A 42 2.05 -21.34 -11.78
C GLY A 42 3.26 -21.23 -10.87
N LEU A 43 3.12 -21.49 -9.56
CA LEU A 43 4.26 -21.82 -8.69
C LEU A 43 4.28 -23.35 -8.47
N ALA A 44 4.38 -24.11 -9.56
CA ALA A 44 4.95 -25.46 -9.55
C ALA A 44 6.29 -25.37 -10.27
N GLY A 45 7.39 -25.33 -9.51
CA GLY A 45 8.73 -25.61 -10.01
C GLY A 45 9.46 -24.47 -10.72
N PHE A 46 9.88 -23.44 -10.00
CA PHE A 46 11.06 -22.66 -10.37
C PHE A 46 12.09 -22.75 -9.24
N ALA A 47 12.96 -23.77 -9.35
CA ALA A 47 14.26 -23.71 -8.75
C ALA A 47 15.01 -22.56 -9.40
N PHE A 48 15.44 -21.55 -8.64
CA PHE A 48 16.35 -20.52 -9.08
C PHE A 48 17.71 -21.19 -9.35
N SER A 49 17.99 -21.54 -10.62
CA SER A 49 19.36 -21.77 -11.07
C SER A 49 19.98 -20.40 -11.34
N GLY A 50 20.67 -19.87 -10.33
CA GLY A 50 21.60 -18.75 -10.51
C GLY A 50 22.77 -19.19 -11.36
N PRO A 51 23.45 -18.25 -12.10
CA PRO A 51 24.64 -18.59 -12.83
C PRO A 51 25.72 -19.09 -11.87
N SER A 52 26.26 -20.26 -12.17
CA SER A 52 27.42 -20.86 -11.51
C SER A 52 28.60 -19.90 -11.57
N ALA A 53 28.85 -19.19 -10.47
CA ALA A 53 30.09 -18.46 -10.29
C ALA A 53 31.18 -19.46 -9.89
N SER A 54 32.29 -19.48 -10.62
CA SER A 54 33.46 -20.29 -10.38
C SER A 54 33.95 -20.08 -8.95
N ALA A 55 34.24 -21.19 -8.26
CA ALA A 55 34.76 -21.22 -6.91
C ALA A 55 36.12 -20.49 -6.82
N ALA A 56 36.07 -19.28 -6.22
CA ALA A 56 37.21 -18.74 -5.53
C ALA A 56 37.06 -19.15 -4.05
N GLU A 57 38.01 -19.91 -3.54
CA GLU A 57 38.09 -20.28 -2.12
C GLU A 57 38.10 -19.01 -1.26
N SER A 58 36.97 -18.66 -0.66
CA SER A 58 36.84 -17.65 0.35
C SER A 58 36.70 -18.31 1.72
N ASN A 59 37.55 -17.88 2.67
CA ASN A 59 37.47 -18.20 4.09
C ASN A 59 36.00 -18.20 4.57
N PRO A 60 35.60 -19.11 5.46
CA PRO A 60 34.25 -19.10 6.01
C PRO A 60 34.05 -17.80 6.80
N ALA A 61 33.38 -16.84 6.16
CA ALA A 61 32.88 -15.67 6.85
C ALA A 61 32.00 -16.16 8.00
N LYS A 62 32.27 -15.68 9.21
CA LYS A 62 31.41 -15.91 10.38
C LYS A 62 29.98 -15.63 9.97
N SER A 63 29.14 -16.66 9.97
CA SER A 63 27.71 -16.50 9.70
C SER A 63 27.14 -15.49 10.69
N THR A 64 26.80 -14.30 10.22
CA THR A 64 26.02 -13.34 11.01
C THR A 64 24.69 -14.04 11.33
N PRO A 65 24.29 -14.11 12.61
CA PRO A 65 22.98 -14.69 12.92
C PRO A 65 21.89 -13.93 12.16
N PRO A 66 20.82 -14.59 11.69
CA PRO A 66 19.75 -13.96 10.95
C PRO A 66 19.23 -12.74 11.73
N ALA A 67 19.02 -11.62 11.03
CA ALA A 67 18.51 -10.41 11.64
C ALA A 67 17.15 -10.73 12.29
N LYS A 68 17.01 -10.36 13.55
CA LYS A 68 15.76 -10.58 14.27
C LYS A 68 14.74 -9.57 13.76
N ASN A 69 13.63 -10.02 13.21
CA ASN A 69 12.52 -9.13 12.81
C ASN A 69 12.05 -8.31 14.00
N PRO A 70 11.79 -7.01 13.83
CA PRO A 70 11.23 -6.21 14.91
C PRO A 70 9.80 -6.67 15.20
N ARG A 71 9.48 -6.91 16.46
CA ARG A 71 8.14 -7.26 16.93
C ARG A 71 7.34 -5.98 17.21
N TRP A 72 7.07 -5.23 16.16
CA TRP A 72 6.28 -4.02 16.20
C TRP A 72 4.86 -4.31 15.74
N TYR A 73 3.91 -4.01 16.61
CA TYR A 73 2.49 -4.22 16.38
C TYR A 73 1.73 -2.93 16.57
N GLY A 74 0.89 -2.56 15.61
CA GLY A 74 0.16 -1.31 15.75
C GLY A 74 -0.67 -0.90 14.55
N PHE A 75 -0.65 0.39 14.25
CA PHE A 75 -1.66 1.01 13.38
C PHE A 75 -1.06 2.08 12.47
N ASN A 76 -1.75 2.32 11.35
CA ASN A 76 -1.55 3.49 10.52
C ASN A 76 -2.44 4.63 11.01
N LEU A 77 -1.86 5.84 11.22
CA LEU A 77 -2.54 7.07 11.61
C LEU A 77 -2.58 8.01 10.41
N LEU A 78 -3.78 8.43 9.97
CA LEU A 78 -3.99 9.02 8.65
C LEU A 78 -4.20 10.54 8.65
N GLU A 79 -3.80 11.25 9.69
CA GLU A 79 -4.01 12.69 9.86
C GLU A 79 -3.37 13.54 8.76
N TYR A 80 -2.27 13.06 8.16
CA TYR A 80 -1.55 13.70 7.06
C TYR A 80 -1.59 12.91 5.75
N PHE A 81 -2.54 11.97 5.65
CA PHE A 81 -2.61 10.99 4.58
C PHE A 81 -2.74 11.60 3.18
N SER A 82 -3.55 12.64 3.02
CA SER A 82 -3.76 13.29 1.73
C SER A 82 -4.18 14.75 1.88
N THR A 83 -3.79 15.56 0.90
CA THR A 83 -4.31 16.92 0.70
C THR A 83 -5.53 16.98 -0.24
N ASP A 84 -5.90 15.86 -0.85
CA ASP A 84 -7.06 15.78 -1.75
C ASP A 84 -8.36 15.64 -0.93
N ALA A 85 -9.23 16.65 -0.99
CA ALA A 85 -10.42 16.74 -0.17
C ALA A 85 -11.42 15.59 -0.41
N ASP A 86 -11.56 15.12 -1.65
CA ASP A 86 -12.45 13.99 -1.96
C ASP A 86 -11.96 12.70 -1.33
N TRP A 87 -10.64 12.49 -1.32
CA TRP A 87 -10.04 11.34 -0.67
C TRP A 87 -10.22 11.38 0.84
N MET A 88 -10.04 12.55 1.46
CA MET A 88 -10.19 12.72 2.91
C MET A 88 -11.62 12.51 3.43
N LYS A 89 -12.64 12.51 2.57
CA LYS A 89 -14.02 12.13 2.97
C LYS A 89 -14.14 10.68 3.43
N TYR A 90 -13.29 9.79 2.94
CA TYR A 90 -13.26 8.39 3.38
C TYR A 90 -12.58 8.19 4.73
N PHE A 91 -11.79 9.15 5.16
CA PHE A 91 -11.04 9.13 6.41
C PHE A 91 -11.34 10.41 7.22
N PRO A 92 -12.54 10.51 7.81
CA PRO A 92 -13.02 11.76 8.41
C PRO A 92 -12.33 12.05 9.75
N TYR A 93 -11.06 12.42 9.70
CA TYR A 93 -10.37 12.98 10.86
C TYR A 93 -10.76 14.44 11.04
N LYS A 94 -11.40 14.76 12.17
CA LYS A 94 -11.86 16.11 12.51
C LYS A 94 -10.86 16.87 13.39
N ASN A 95 -9.60 16.59 13.25
CA ASN A 95 -8.55 17.11 14.12
C ASN A 95 -7.57 18.06 13.41
N ASP A 96 -7.96 18.60 12.24
CA ASP A 96 -7.18 19.58 11.47
C ASP A 96 -5.74 19.11 11.18
N GLY A 97 -5.55 17.82 10.93
CA GLY A 97 -4.24 17.23 10.70
C GLY A 97 -3.41 16.98 11.94
N MET A 98 -3.97 17.17 13.13
CA MET A 98 -3.24 16.98 14.38
C MET A 98 -3.31 15.54 14.88
N PHE A 99 -2.16 14.91 15.12
CA PHE A 99 -2.09 13.63 15.80
C PHE A 99 -2.52 13.77 17.26
N LEU A 100 -3.52 12.97 17.67
CA LEU A 100 -4.13 13.06 18.98
C LEU A 100 -3.31 12.29 20.02
N GLU A 101 -3.12 12.88 21.18
CA GLU A 101 -2.42 12.23 22.30
C GLU A 101 -3.18 11.00 22.81
N ASP A 102 -4.52 11.07 22.81
CA ASP A 102 -5.37 9.97 23.24
C ASP A 102 -5.17 8.71 22.38
N ASP A 103 -4.91 8.85 21.09
CA ASP A 103 -4.64 7.71 20.22
C ASP A 103 -3.36 6.97 20.63
N PHE A 104 -2.28 7.71 20.90
CA PHE A 104 -1.02 7.13 21.39
C PHE A 104 -1.21 6.47 22.76
N ARG A 105 -1.97 7.11 23.66
CA ARG A 105 -2.28 6.54 24.95
C ARG A 105 -3.06 5.23 24.83
N TRP A 106 -4.14 5.19 24.03
CA TRP A 106 -4.95 3.99 23.84
C TRP A 106 -4.17 2.89 23.14
N ILE A 107 -3.39 3.19 22.11
CA ILE A 107 -2.52 2.22 21.41
C ILE A 107 -1.58 1.56 22.41
N ARG A 108 -0.90 2.35 23.28
CA ARG A 108 -0.04 1.83 24.33
C ARG A 108 -0.83 1.00 25.35
N ASP A 109 -1.98 1.52 25.85
CA ASP A 109 -2.78 0.86 26.89
C ASP A 109 -3.39 -0.45 26.40
N TRP A 110 -3.62 -0.57 25.10
CA TRP A 110 -4.05 -1.82 24.47
C TRP A 110 -2.89 -2.81 24.21
N GLY A 111 -1.65 -2.42 24.48
CA GLY A 111 -0.47 -3.28 24.40
C GLY A 111 0.25 -3.23 23.06
N PHE A 112 -0.02 -2.24 22.21
CA PHE A 112 0.68 -2.02 20.96
C PHE A 112 1.84 -1.03 21.11
N ASN A 113 2.80 -1.09 20.19
CA ASN A 113 4.07 -0.37 20.32
C ASN A 113 4.56 0.29 19.02
N TRP A 114 3.67 0.41 18.02
CA TRP A 114 4.02 0.92 16.70
C TRP A 114 2.92 1.81 16.13
N VAL A 115 3.34 2.90 15.47
CA VAL A 115 2.49 3.69 14.58
C VAL A 115 3.24 4.03 13.31
N ARG A 116 2.58 3.91 12.16
CA ARG A 116 3.04 4.42 10.88
C ARG A 116 2.23 5.66 10.53
N LEU A 117 2.90 6.70 10.04
CA LEU A 117 2.32 7.96 9.63
C LEU A 117 2.42 8.05 8.10
N PRO A 118 1.45 7.53 7.34
CA PRO A 118 1.40 7.72 5.90
C PRO A 118 1.02 9.17 5.60
N MET A 119 1.88 9.90 4.85
CA MET A 119 1.76 11.33 4.69
C MET A 119 1.90 11.78 3.24
N ASP A 120 1.23 12.85 2.91
CA ASP A 120 1.32 13.53 1.62
C ASP A 120 2.30 14.71 1.70
N TYR A 121 3.42 14.63 0.98
CA TYR A 121 4.46 15.66 1.00
C TYR A 121 3.95 17.06 0.63
N ARG A 122 2.87 17.15 -0.12
CA ARG A 122 2.25 18.41 -0.53
C ARG A 122 1.65 19.20 0.65
N ALA A 123 1.45 18.55 1.80
CA ALA A 123 0.99 19.23 3.01
C ALA A 123 2.00 20.25 3.54
N TRP A 124 3.30 20.07 3.27
CA TRP A 124 4.36 20.95 3.76
C TRP A 124 5.32 21.47 2.69
N THR A 125 5.22 20.98 1.45
CA THR A 125 6.13 21.34 0.37
C THR A 125 5.46 22.29 -0.63
N ALA A 126 6.14 23.37 -0.97
CA ALA A 126 5.69 24.30 -2.01
C ALA A 126 5.72 23.65 -3.42
N PRO A 127 5.06 24.24 -4.42
CA PRO A 127 5.03 23.70 -5.79
C PRO A 127 6.39 23.58 -6.49
N ASP A 128 7.44 24.21 -5.97
CA ASP A 128 8.82 24.05 -6.45
C ASP A 128 9.45 22.71 -6.05
N LEU A 129 8.79 21.91 -5.22
CA LEU A 129 9.18 20.61 -4.67
C LEU A 129 10.29 20.67 -3.60
N PHE A 130 10.88 21.83 -3.33
CA PHE A 130 12.05 21.98 -2.43
C PHE A 130 11.80 22.90 -1.24
N THR A 131 10.97 23.92 -1.37
CA THR A 131 10.66 24.83 -0.26
C THR A 131 9.73 24.16 0.74
N ILE A 132 10.23 23.92 1.96
CA ILE A 132 9.49 23.27 3.04
C ILE A 132 8.95 24.31 4.03
N ASN A 133 7.68 24.20 4.38
CA ASN A 133 7.03 25.00 5.40
C ASN A 133 7.17 24.32 6.76
N ASP A 134 8.08 24.79 7.59
CA ASP A 134 8.37 24.24 8.92
C ASP A 134 7.16 24.16 9.84
N LYS A 135 6.21 25.10 9.74
CA LYS A 135 4.99 25.08 10.56
C LYS A 135 4.12 23.86 10.28
N GLN A 136 4.14 23.37 9.03
CA GLN A 136 3.39 22.18 8.65
C GLN A 136 4.09 20.88 9.07
N ILE A 137 5.32 20.96 9.58
CA ILE A 137 6.04 19.81 10.16
C ILE A 137 5.74 19.64 11.67
N GLU A 138 5.26 20.68 12.35
CA GLU A 138 4.97 20.61 13.79
C GLU A 138 4.05 19.46 14.23
N PRO A 139 3.00 19.06 13.47
CA PRO A 139 2.21 17.87 13.81
C PRO A 139 3.03 16.57 13.78
N ILE A 140 3.98 16.44 12.85
CA ILE A 140 4.88 15.28 12.76
C ILE A 140 5.83 15.26 13.95
N ASP A 141 6.42 16.40 14.28
CA ASP A 141 7.25 16.56 15.50
C ASP A 141 6.46 16.17 16.77
N ARG A 142 5.18 16.57 16.84
CA ARG A 142 4.29 16.20 17.92
C ARG A 142 4.08 14.68 17.99
N ALA A 143 3.81 14.02 16.87
CA ALA A 143 3.63 12.58 16.83
C ALA A 143 4.88 11.84 17.32
N ILE A 144 6.08 12.29 16.91
CA ILE A 144 7.35 11.71 17.36
C ILE A 144 7.53 11.89 18.88
N ARG A 145 7.22 13.08 19.42
CA ARG A 145 7.26 13.31 20.89
C ARG A 145 6.23 12.44 21.64
N LEU A 146 5.03 12.25 21.08
CA LEU A 146 4.02 11.36 21.66
C LEU A 146 4.49 9.90 21.61
N GLY A 147 5.11 9.46 20.53
CA GLY A 147 5.75 8.15 20.45
C GLY A 147 6.78 7.95 21.55
N GLU A 148 7.64 8.96 21.79
CA GLU A 148 8.59 8.95 22.89
C GLU A 148 7.90 8.85 24.26
N LYS A 149 6.91 9.71 24.50
CA LYS A 149 6.18 9.76 25.77
C LYS A 149 5.51 8.43 26.11
N TYR A 150 4.97 7.73 25.13
CA TYR A 150 4.21 6.49 25.33
C TYR A 150 4.98 5.22 25.00
N GLY A 151 6.27 5.31 24.65
CA GLY A 151 7.11 4.15 24.30
C GLY A 151 6.66 3.47 23.01
N ILE A 152 6.11 4.23 22.06
CA ILE A 152 5.63 3.77 20.75
C ILE A 152 6.66 4.14 19.69
N HIS A 153 7.07 3.17 18.87
CA HIS A 153 7.89 3.42 17.70
C HIS A 153 7.08 4.19 16.64
N VAL A 154 7.63 5.28 16.12
CA VAL A 154 7.02 6.07 15.06
C VAL A 154 7.71 5.79 13.73
N ASN A 155 6.94 5.44 12.71
CA ASN A 155 7.42 5.25 11.34
C ASN A 155 6.88 6.37 10.45
N VAL A 156 7.74 7.28 10.04
CA VAL A 156 7.41 8.35 9.09
C VAL A 156 7.42 7.79 7.67
N CYS A 157 6.34 7.93 6.93
CA CYS A 157 6.19 7.41 5.58
C CYS A 157 5.68 8.46 4.61
N LEU A 158 6.29 8.57 3.44
CA LEU A 158 5.69 9.31 2.34
C LEU A 158 4.65 8.43 1.64
N HIS A 159 3.36 8.64 1.94
CA HIS A 159 2.28 7.95 1.21
C HIS A 159 2.17 8.48 -0.21
N ARG A 160 2.40 9.78 -0.38
CA ARG A 160 2.68 10.44 -1.64
C ARG A 160 4.04 11.11 -1.55
N ALA A 161 4.86 10.88 -2.54
CA ALA A 161 6.17 11.49 -2.69
C ALA A 161 6.27 12.28 -4.00
N PRO A 162 7.23 13.19 -4.16
CA PRO A 162 7.46 13.84 -5.46
C PRO A 162 7.57 12.80 -6.58
N GLY A 163 6.67 12.88 -7.55
CA GLY A 163 6.64 12.01 -8.74
C GLY A 163 6.28 10.55 -8.49
N LEU A 164 5.71 10.19 -7.33
CA LEU A 164 5.26 8.83 -7.05
C LEU A 164 4.07 8.78 -6.09
N CYS A 165 2.96 8.20 -6.58
CA CYS A 165 1.82 7.87 -5.75
C CYS A 165 1.02 6.72 -6.35
N ILE A 166 0.75 5.67 -5.57
CA ILE A 166 -0.10 4.56 -6.02
C ILE A 166 -1.50 5.02 -6.42
N LEU A 167 -2.02 6.09 -5.81
CA LEU A 167 -3.34 6.63 -6.12
C LEU A 167 -3.43 7.20 -7.55
N ASP A 168 -2.31 7.48 -8.20
CA ASP A 168 -2.28 7.95 -9.60
C ASP A 168 -2.76 6.88 -10.59
N THR A 169 -2.86 5.62 -10.17
CA THR A 169 -3.47 4.52 -10.94
C THR A 169 -5.00 4.57 -10.95
N MET A 170 -5.62 5.35 -10.06
CA MET A 170 -7.08 5.44 -9.97
C MET A 170 -7.68 6.14 -11.19
N ASP A 171 -8.81 5.60 -11.65
CA ASP A 171 -9.64 6.24 -12.66
C ASP A 171 -10.81 6.96 -11.99
N GLU A 172 -10.81 8.29 -12.00
CA GLU A 172 -11.85 9.12 -11.40
C GLU A 172 -13.25 8.80 -11.94
N LYS A 173 -13.38 8.45 -13.23
CA LYS A 173 -14.67 8.11 -13.83
C LYS A 173 -15.25 6.80 -13.28
N LEU A 174 -14.39 5.87 -12.87
CA LEU A 174 -14.80 4.59 -12.29
C LEU A 174 -15.03 4.70 -10.79
N THR A 175 -14.18 5.42 -10.09
CA THR A 175 -14.19 5.50 -8.62
C THR A 175 -15.09 6.61 -8.11
N GLY A 176 -15.29 7.67 -8.89
CA GLY A 176 -15.98 8.90 -8.46
C GLY A 176 -15.15 9.75 -7.48
N ILE A 177 -13.83 9.48 -7.37
CA ILE A 177 -12.91 10.15 -6.45
C ILE A 177 -11.88 10.91 -7.27
N ALA A 178 -11.86 12.24 -7.14
CA ALA A 178 -10.82 13.05 -7.76
C ALA A 178 -9.52 12.95 -6.96
N VAL A 179 -8.44 12.59 -7.65
CA VAL A 179 -7.08 12.56 -7.11
C VAL A 179 -6.20 13.45 -7.97
N THR A 180 -5.52 14.40 -7.33
CA THR A 180 -4.53 15.24 -8.00
C THR A 180 -3.30 14.40 -8.32
N LYS A 181 -3.10 14.05 -9.59
CA LYS A 181 -1.98 13.20 -10.03
C LYS A 181 -0.66 13.96 -9.98
N GLU A 182 0.44 13.22 -9.76
CA GLU A 182 1.78 13.74 -9.93
C GLU A 182 2.02 14.15 -11.37
N LYS A 183 2.72 15.28 -11.56
CA LYS A 183 2.99 15.85 -12.89
C LYS A 183 4.29 15.33 -13.49
N THR A 184 5.14 14.81 -12.65
CA THR A 184 6.49 14.33 -12.99
C THR A 184 6.66 12.90 -12.48
N ASP A 185 7.71 12.23 -12.90
CA ASP A 185 7.97 10.83 -12.60
C ASP A 185 9.35 10.69 -11.98
N VAL A 186 9.41 10.23 -10.74
CA VAL A 186 10.65 10.01 -9.97
C VAL A 186 11.61 9.02 -10.64
N PHE A 187 11.11 8.14 -11.50
CA PHE A 187 11.93 7.11 -12.16
C PHE A 187 12.68 7.64 -13.39
N THR A 188 12.14 8.68 -14.04
CA THR A 188 12.66 9.17 -15.32
C THR A 188 13.12 10.62 -15.29
N ASP A 189 12.65 11.44 -14.34
CA ASP A 189 13.02 12.85 -14.20
C ASP A 189 14.04 13.04 -13.06
N PRO A 190 15.31 13.42 -13.37
CA PRO A 190 16.33 13.66 -12.35
C PRO A 190 15.96 14.75 -11.34
N HIS A 191 15.28 15.83 -11.77
CA HIS A 191 14.85 16.89 -10.87
C HIS A 191 13.82 16.40 -9.84
N THR A 192 12.91 15.53 -10.26
CA THR A 192 11.95 14.89 -9.37
C THR A 192 12.62 13.91 -8.40
N LEU A 193 13.65 13.18 -8.87
CA LEU A 193 14.45 12.33 -7.99
C LEU A 193 15.20 13.16 -6.94
N ASP A 194 15.78 14.28 -7.34
CA ASP A 194 16.46 15.20 -6.42
C ASP A 194 15.47 15.75 -5.38
N ALA A 195 14.23 16.08 -5.79
CA ALA A 195 13.18 16.52 -4.87
C ALA A 195 12.78 15.42 -3.88
N PHE A 196 12.65 14.16 -4.33
CA PHE A 196 12.38 13.02 -3.45
C PHE A 196 13.50 12.81 -2.42
N VAL A 197 14.75 12.86 -2.86
CA VAL A 197 15.93 12.77 -1.99
C VAL A 197 15.99 13.95 -1.03
N HIS A 198 15.60 15.15 -1.47
CA HIS A 198 15.54 16.35 -0.63
C HIS A 198 14.58 16.20 0.55
N GLN A 199 13.39 15.62 0.34
CA GLN A 199 12.44 15.34 1.43
C GLN A 199 13.09 14.48 2.52
N TRP A 200 13.78 13.42 2.13
CA TRP A 200 14.41 12.51 3.09
C TRP A 200 15.64 13.12 3.75
N THR A 201 16.41 13.92 3.02
CA THR A 201 17.55 14.68 3.59
C THR A 201 17.06 15.67 4.65
N PHE A 202 15.93 16.34 4.40
CA PHE A 202 15.31 17.24 5.37
C PHE A 202 14.92 16.49 6.66
N PHE A 203 14.21 15.37 6.58
CA PHE A 203 13.83 14.60 7.75
C PHE A 203 15.03 13.99 8.47
N ALA A 204 16.04 13.52 7.74
CA ALA A 204 17.27 12.99 8.31
C ALA A 204 18.03 14.05 9.14
N ASN A 205 18.11 15.27 8.64
CA ASN A 205 18.71 16.39 9.39
C ASN A 205 17.86 16.79 10.61
N ARG A 206 16.54 16.90 10.43
CA ARG A 206 15.61 17.35 11.50
C ARG A 206 15.59 16.40 12.69
N TYR A 207 15.59 15.10 12.43
CA TYR A 207 15.45 14.07 13.46
C TYR A 207 16.75 13.34 13.78
N LYS A 208 17.87 13.88 13.37
CA LYS A 208 19.19 13.34 13.71
C LYS A 208 19.34 13.19 15.23
N GLY A 209 19.84 12.01 15.64
CA GLY A 209 20.07 11.69 17.05
C GLY A 209 18.88 11.06 17.77
N ILE A 210 17.69 10.98 17.16
CA ILE A 210 16.62 10.16 17.70
C ILE A 210 16.95 8.68 17.38
N PRO A 211 17.02 7.77 18.36
CA PRO A 211 17.41 6.40 18.13
C PRO A 211 16.49 5.65 17.15
N SER A 212 17.06 4.78 16.32
CA SER A 212 16.30 3.97 15.35
C SER A 212 15.32 2.97 15.97
N GLN A 213 15.47 2.68 17.28
CA GLN A 213 14.47 1.94 18.04
C GLN A 213 13.16 2.71 18.28
N ARG A 214 13.17 4.04 18.05
CA ARG A 214 12.03 4.94 18.32
C ARG A 214 11.50 5.58 17.05
N LEU A 215 12.31 5.72 16.02
CA LEU A 215 11.95 6.38 14.77
C LEU A 215 12.57 5.68 13.58
N SER A 216 11.77 5.41 12.57
CA SER A 216 12.20 4.91 11.27
C SER A 216 11.58 5.69 10.12
N PHE A 217 12.20 5.59 8.93
CA PHE A 217 11.76 6.25 7.71
C PHE A 217 11.35 5.22 6.67
N ASN A 218 10.10 5.22 6.27
CA ASN A 218 9.56 4.41 5.19
C ASN A 218 9.51 5.24 3.91
N LEU A 219 10.36 4.90 2.96
CA LEU A 219 10.72 5.75 1.83
C LEU A 219 9.52 6.23 1.02
N VAL A 220 8.66 5.31 0.59
CA VAL A 220 7.44 5.64 -0.13
C VAL A 220 6.47 4.47 -0.07
N ASN A 221 5.18 4.80 0.02
CA ASN A 221 4.11 3.82 0.04
C ASN A 221 3.96 3.15 -1.33
N GLU A 222 3.86 1.81 -1.31
CA GLU A 222 3.41 0.98 -2.43
C GLU A 222 3.98 1.39 -3.79
N PRO A 223 5.30 1.37 -3.95
CA PRO A 223 5.94 1.84 -5.18
C PRO A 223 5.44 1.08 -6.40
N ILE A 224 5.08 1.83 -7.45
CA ILE A 224 4.65 1.31 -8.73
C ILE A 224 5.18 2.21 -9.86
N VAL A 225 5.81 1.60 -10.87
CA VAL A 225 6.22 2.32 -12.07
C VAL A 225 5.04 2.35 -13.03
N LEU A 226 4.53 3.54 -13.34
CA LEU A 226 3.44 3.70 -14.30
C LEU A 226 3.92 3.41 -15.73
N PRO A 227 3.03 3.01 -16.66
CA PRO A 227 3.39 2.80 -18.04
C PRO A 227 3.97 4.07 -18.67
N ASN A 228 5.12 3.96 -19.29
CA ASN A 228 5.69 5.04 -20.09
C ASN A 228 4.93 5.24 -21.43
N ALA A 229 5.30 6.28 -22.19
CA ALA A 229 4.60 6.63 -23.43
C ALA A 229 4.56 5.49 -24.48
N ALA A 230 5.63 4.70 -24.57
CA ALA A 230 5.68 3.55 -25.49
C ALA A 230 4.77 2.41 -25.03
N GLU A 231 4.80 2.08 -23.75
CA GLU A 231 3.91 1.08 -23.13
C GLU A 231 2.44 1.49 -23.20
N LEU A 232 2.13 2.78 -22.98
CA LEU A 232 0.78 3.31 -23.16
C LEU A 232 0.30 3.17 -24.61
N ALA A 233 1.17 3.43 -25.59
CA ALA A 233 0.83 3.26 -27.01
C ALA A 233 0.56 1.78 -27.36
N GLU A 234 1.32 0.84 -26.79
CA GLU A 234 1.07 -0.60 -26.95
C GLU A 234 -0.26 -1.01 -26.31
N LEU A 235 -0.56 -0.53 -25.10
CA LEU A 235 -1.82 -0.80 -24.41
C LEU A 235 -3.01 -0.27 -25.22
N GLN A 236 -2.91 0.94 -25.77
CA GLN A 236 -3.96 1.55 -26.61
C GLN A 236 -4.25 0.75 -27.87
N GLN A 237 -3.24 0.10 -28.48
CA GLN A 237 -3.42 -0.80 -29.63
C GLN A 237 -4.24 -2.05 -29.28
N ARG A 238 -4.23 -2.48 -28.01
CA ARG A 238 -4.99 -3.64 -27.51
C ARG A 238 -6.44 -3.27 -27.17
N GLY A 239 -6.76 -1.96 -27.05
CA GLY A 239 -8.08 -1.44 -26.72
C GLY A 239 -8.04 -0.30 -25.68
N PRO A 240 -9.18 0.08 -25.12
CA PRO A 240 -9.22 1.08 -24.05
C PRO A 240 -8.39 0.62 -22.83
N ILE A 241 -7.49 1.50 -22.36
CA ILE A 241 -6.65 1.22 -21.19
C ILE A 241 -7.54 1.03 -19.95
N LYS A 242 -7.27 0.01 -19.18
CA LYS A 242 -7.97 -0.33 -17.93
C LYS A 242 -7.04 -0.15 -16.74
N THR A 243 -7.61 0.09 -15.56
CA THR A 243 -6.85 0.15 -14.30
C THR A 243 -6.00 -1.09 -14.09
N THR A 244 -6.50 -2.28 -14.46
CA THR A 244 -5.75 -3.55 -14.37
C THR A 244 -4.49 -3.60 -15.20
N ASP A 245 -4.38 -2.81 -16.27
CA ASP A 245 -3.20 -2.78 -17.12
C ASP A 245 -1.99 -2.15 -16.40
N PHE A 246 -2.24 -1.27 -15.42
CA PHE A 246 -1.19 -0.71 -14.57
C PHE A 246 -0.56 -1.75 -13.64
N PHE A 247 -1.29 -2.82 -13.34
CA PHE A 247 -0.86 -3.91 -12.45
C PHE A 247 -0.39 -5.17 -13.19
N ASP A 248 -0.08 -5.05 -14.51
CA ASP A 248 0.52 -6.15 -15.25
C ASP A 248 1.85 -6.57 -14.63
N ARG A 249 1.89 -7.80 -14.10
CA ARG A 249 3.01 -8.28 -13.28
C ARG A 249 4.32 -8.34 -14.05
N GLU A 250 4.30 -8.80 -15.30
CA GLU A 250 5.52 -8.93 -16.11
C GLU A 250 6.12 -7.55 -16.41
N ARG A 251 5.27 -6.60 -16.79
CA ARG A 251 5.67 -5.20 -16.98
C ARG A 251 6.30 -4.63 -15.70
N LEU A 252 5.60 -4.76 -14.58
CA LEU A 252 6.07 -4.22 -13.31
C LEU A 252 7.42 -4.82 -12.90
N LEU A 253 7.61 -6.13 -13.01
CA LEU A 253 8.87 -6.77 -12.66
C LEU A 253 10.04 -6.33 -13.56
N ARG A 254 9.80 -5.98 -14.83
CA ARG A 254 10.83 -5.36 -15.69
C ARG A 254 11.35 -4.04 -15.11
N HIS A 255 10.49 -3.29 -14.44
CA HIS A 255 10.80 -1.99 -13.83
C HIS A 255 11.28 -2.05 -12.36
N ALA A 256 11.45 -3.24 -11.77
CA ALA A 256 11.90 -3.38 -10.39
C ALA A 256 13.24 -2.67 -10.13
N LYS A 257 14.14 -2.65 -11.12
CA LYS A 257 15.44 -1.96 -11.03
C LYS A 257 15.32 -0.44 -10.95
N ASP A 258 14.29 0.13 -11.55
CA ASP A 258 14.04 1.58 -11.50
C ASP A 258 13.72 2.00 -10.07
N TYR A 259 12.82 1.25 -9.39
CA TYR A 259 12.55 1.50 -7.98
C TYR A 259 13.77 1.23 -7.09
N THR A 260 14.51 0.15 -7.32
CA THR A 260 15.73 -0.16 -6.58
C THR A 260 16.73 1.02 -6.60
N ARG A 261 16.89 1.67 -7.76
CA ARG A 261 17.75 2.86 -7.91
C ARG A 261 17.26 4.04 -7.08
N VAL A 262 15.96 4.33 -7.14
CA VAL A 262 15.32 5.42 -6.36
C VAL A 262 15.43 5.17 -4.86
N ALA A 263 15.14 3.94 -4.40
CA ALA A 263 15.23 3.58 -2.99
C ALA A 263 16.67 3.69 -2.46
N ARG A 264 17.68 3.25 -3.23
CA ARG A 264 19.09 3.41 -2.86
C ARG A 264 19.47 4.88 -2.73
N ALA A 265 19.12 5.72 -3.71
CA ALA A 265 19.47 7.13 -3.69
C ALA A 265 18.95 7.84 -2.42
N ALA A 266 17.71 7.57 -2.03
CA ALA A 266 17.13 8.13 -0.81
C ALA A 266 17.78 7.56 0.46
N ALA A 267 18.00 6.24 0.53
CA ALA A 267 18.64 5.60 1.69
C ALA A 267 20.07 6.08 1.91
N ASP A 268 20.84 6.25 0.85
CA ASP A 268 22.21 6.75 0.91
C ASP A 268 22.24 8.20 1.42
N ALA A 269 21.36 9.07 0.90
CA ALA A 269 21.25 10.46 1.37
C ALA A 269 20.81 10.58 2.84
N ILE A 270 19.93 9.70 3.31
CA ILE A 270 19.55 9.61 4.73
C ILE A 270 20.79 9.26 5.56
N ARG A 271 21.53 8.23 5.16
CA ARG A 271 22.68 7.71 5.92
C ARG A 271 23.89 8.64 5.92
N GLU A 272 24.06 9.47 4.91
CA GLU A 272 25.05 10.55 4.93
C GLU A 272 24.81 11.53 6.09
N ARG A 273 23.56 11.73 6.50
CA ARG A 273 23.15 12.66 7.57
C ARG A 273 23.00 11.97 8.92
N ASP A 274 22.43 10.79 8.91
CA ASP A 274 22.08 9.97 10.07
C ASP A 274 22.41 8.50 9.78
N PRO A 275 23.70 8.08 9.97
CA PRO A 275 24.18 6.75 9.59
C PRO A 275 23.42 5.58 10.24
N GLU A 276 22.91 5.80 11.44
CA GLU A 276 22.19 4.78 12.23
C GLU A 276 20.68 4.74 11.95
N ARG A 277 20.16 5.62 11.08
CA ARG A 277 18.74 5.68 10.80
C ARG A 277 18.24 4.38 10.17
N LEU A 278 17.24 3.76 10.82
CA LEU A 278 16.50 2.67 10.22
C LEU A 278 15.65 3.18 9.05
N VAL A 279 15.98 2.68 7.87
CA VAL A 279 15.25 2.94 6.64
C VAL A 279 14.41 1.72 6.29
N ILE A 280 13.16 1.94 5.94
CA ILE A 280 12.20 0.93 5.50
C ILE A 280 11.85 1.19 4.05
N THR A 281 11.79 0.13 3.24
CA THR A 281 11.28 0.17 1.89
C THR A 281 10.09 -0.77 1.77
N ASP A 282 9.01 -0.31 1.15
CA ASP A 282 7.92 -1.22 0.80
C ASP A 282 8.36 -2.14 -0.32
N GLY A 283 7.82 -3.36 -0.35
CA GLY A 283 8.05 -4.31 -1.43
C GLY A 283 7.56 -3.79 -2.79
N TYR A 284 8.01 -4.39 -3.87
CA TYR A 284 7.67 -3.98 -5.23
C TYR A 284 7.14 -5.15 -6.06
N PRO A 285 6.06 -4.98 -6.81
CA PRO A 285 5.23 -3.77 -6.90
C PRO A 285 4.22 -3.67 -5.73
N GLY A 286 3.86 -2.44 -5.39
CA GLY A 286 2.72 -2.16 -4.52
C GLY A 286 2.79 -2.80 -3.12
N GLY A 287 3.98 -2.96 -2.54
CA GLY A 287 4.17 -3.64 -1.25
C GLY A 287 4.11 -5.17 -1.32
N GLY A 288 3.83 -5.77 -2.51
CA GLY A 288 3.45 -7.18 -2.61
C GLY A 288 4.60 -8.19 -2.55
N LEU A 289 5.77 -7.88 -3.12
CA LEU A 289 6.91 -8.80 -3.18
C LEU A 289 8.17 -8.17 -2.58
N PRO A 290 9.03 -8.97 -1.93
CA PRO A 290 10.32 -8.49 -1.47
C PRO A 290 11.23 -8.11 -2.64
N ILE A 291 12.26 -7.29 -2.36
CA ILE A 291 13.23 -6.79 -3.35
C ILE A 291 14.60 -7.35 -3.01
N PRO A 292 15.00 -8.51 -3.57
CA PRO A 292 16.29 -9.13 -3.25
C PRO A 292 17.50 -8.23 -3.53
N ASP A 293 17.41 -7.38 -4.56
CA ASP A 293 18.47 -6.42 -4.93
C ASP A 293 18.77 -5.39 -3.83
N LEU A 294 17.85 -5.21 -2.87
CA LEU A 294 18.03 -4.34 -1.70
C LEU A 294 18.46 -5.09 -0.43
N ALA A 295 18.63 -6.41 -0.46
CA ALA A 295 18.99 -7.21 0.72
C ALA A 295 20.29 -6.77 1.38
N SER A 296 21.31 -6.39 0.59
CA SER A 296 22.61 -5.95 1.09
C SER A 296 22.65 -4.52 1.62
N THR A 297 21.54 -3.78 1.55
CA THR A 297 21.50 -2.36 1.89
C THR A 297 21.28 -2.10 3.38
N GLY A 298 20.93 -3.12 4.17
CA GLY A 298 20.55 -2.95 5.58
C GLY A 298 19.19 -2.24 5.79
N MET A 299 18.39 -2.07 4.74
CA MET A 299 17.00 -1.63 4.88
C MET A 299 16.12 -2.77 5.38
N LEU A 300 15.15 -2.45 6.23
CA LEU A 300 14.01 -3.31 6.50
C LEU A 300 13.07 -3.27 5.29
N GLN A 301 12.49 -4.42 4.91
CA GLN A 301 11.51 -4.46 3.84
C GLN A 301 10.09 -4.70 4.40
N SER A 302 9.13 -3.91 3.92
CA SER A 302 7.76 -3.91 4.39
C SER A 302 6.83 -4.53 3.35
N CYS A 303 6.05 -5.52 3.77
CA CYS A 303 4.96 -6.10 2.99
C CYS A 303 3.66 -5.35 3.26
N HIS A 304 2.84 -5.18 2.22
CA HIS A 304 1.44 -4.82 2.35
C HIS A 304 0.60 -6.01 1.90
N THR A 305 -0.32 -6.46 2.74
CA THR A 305 -1.13 -7.63 2.44
C THR A 305 -2.61 -7.37 2.56
N TYR A 306 -3.26 -7.42 1.40
CA TYR A 306 -4.71 -7.30 1.25
C TYR A 306 -5.29 -8.47 0.44
N ASN A 307 -4.57 -9.59 0.39
CA ASN A 307 -5.02 -10.77 -0.33
C ASN A 307 -5.97 -11.63 0.51
N PRO A 308 -7.09 -12.07 -0.08
CA PRO A 308 -7.58 -11.76 -1.41
C PRO A 308 -8.35 -10.41 -1.44
N ILE A 309 -8.10 -9.60 -2.45
CA ILE A 309 -8.70 -8.26 -2.56
C ILE A 309 -10.24 -8.29 -2.62
N GLN A 310 -10.83 -9.35 -3.15
CA GLN A 310 -12.28 -9.55 -3.19
C GLN A 310 -12.92 -9.60 -1.80
N LEU A 311 -12.14 -10.03 -0.80
CA LEU A 311 -12.56 -10.07 0.60
C LEU A 311 -12.20 -8.76 1.30
N THR A 312 -10.93 -8.36 1.22
CA THR A 312 -10.41 -7.23 2.00
C THR A 312 -10.92 -5.88 1.53
N HIS A 313 -11.23 -5.74 0.24
CA HIS A 313 -11.78 -4.53 -0.37
C HIS A 313 -13.19 -4.75 -0.93
N HIS A 314 -13.96 -5.64 -0.31
CA HIS A 314 -15.34 -5.89 -0.74
C HIS A 314 -16.14 -4.58 -0.80
N GLN A 315 -16.69 -4.27 -1.99
CA GLN A 315 -17.43 -3.03 -2.29
C GLN A 315 -16.67 -1.73 -2.03
N CYS A 316 -15.35 -1.76 -2.02
CA CYS A 316 -14.54 -0.58 -1.84
C CYS A 316 -14.50 0.25 -3.15
N GLU A 317 -14.81 1.53 -3.04
CA GLU A 317 -15.03 2.41 -4.19
C GLU A 317 -13.74 2.68 -4.98
N TRP A 318 -12.62 2.86 -4.32
CA TRP A 318 -11.37 3.27 -5.00
C TRP A 318 -10.65 2.13 -5.71
N VAL A 319 -11.05 0.89 -5.51
CA VAL A 319 -10.56 -0.26 -6.30
C VAL A 319 -11.49 -0.64 -7.45
N ARG A 320 -12.47 0.20 -7.77
CA ARG A 320 -13.29 0.03 -8.99
C ARG A 320 -12.39 0.09 -10.21
N GLY A 321 -12.55 -0.90 -11.10
CA GLY A 321 -11.62 -1.11 -12.21
C GLY A 321 -10.68 -2.29 -11.98
N VAL A 322 -10.40 -2.66 -10.72
CA VAL A 322 -9.86 -3.96 -10.30
C VAL A 322 -10.99 -4.88 -9.86
N LEU A 323 -11.90 -4.37 -9.01
CA LEU A 323 -13.17 -5.01 -8.65
C LEU A 323 -14.33 -4.29 -9.35
N THR A 324 -15.41 -5.04 -9.65
CA THR A 324 -16.59 -4.50 -10.33
C THR A 324 -17.58 -3.83 -9.38
N GLY A 325 -17.48 -4.12 -8.07
CA GLY A 325 -18.43 -3.74 -7.03
C GLY A 325 -19.70 -4.61 -7.03
N ALA A 326 -19.74 -5.63 -7.89
CA ALA A 326 -20.85 -6.61 -7.99
C ALA A 326 -20.41 -8.03 -7.59
N GLU A 327 -19.27 -8.14 -6.93
CA GLU A 327 -18.76 -9.41 -6.41
C GLU A 327 -19.73 -9.97 -5.38
N PRO A 328 -19.90 -11.31 -5.33
CA PRO A 328 -20.70 -11.96 -4.30
C PRO A 328 -20.13 -11.66 -2.91
N LEU A 329 -20.98 -11.79 -1.89
CA LEU A 329 -20.56 -11.64 -0.50
C LEU A 329 -19.39 -12.59 -0.23
N PRO A 330 -18.24 -12.10 0.25
CA PRO A 330 -17.09 -12.95 0.46
C PRO A 330 -17.31 -13.94 1.60
N THR A 331 -16.62 -15.06 1.51
CA THR A 331 -16.48 -16.07 2.58
C THR A 331 -15.02 -16.22 2.95
N TRP A 332 -14.73 -16.83 4.10
CA TRP A 332 -13.39 -17.32 4.39
C TRP A 332 -13.44 -18.82 4.74
N PRO A 333 -12.72 -19.71 4.05
CA PRO A 333 -11.96 -19.47 2.80
C PRO A 333 -12.79 -18.84 1.69
N LEU A 334 -12.14 -18.00 0.85
CA LEU A 334 -12.81 -17.36 -0.29
C LEU A 334 -13.17 -18.41 -1.35
N LYS A 335 -14.42 -18.41 -1.81
CA LYS A 335 -14.93 -19.34 -2.82
C LYS A 335 -15.57 -18.59 -3.97
N ASP A 336 -15.57 -19.23 -5.15
CA ASP A 336 -16.37 -18.77 -6.28
C ASP A 336 -17.86 -19.19 -6.14
N ASP A 337 -18.67 -18.80 -7.13
CA ASP A 337 -20.10 -19.12 -7.21
C ASP A 337 -20.42 -20.63 -7.34
N LYS A 338 -19.41 -21.44 -7.66
CA LYS A 338 -19.48 -22.91 -7.75
C LYS A 338 -18.95 -23.62 -6.52
N GLY A 339 -18.54 -22.87 -5.49
CA GLY A 339 -17.97 -23.40 -4.25
C GLY A 339 -16.49 -23.83 -4.33
N LYS A 340 -15.80 -23.55 -5.45
CA LYS A 340 -14.36 -23.79 -5.56
C LYS A 340 -13.62 -22.79 -4.71
N VAL A 341 -12.68 -23.27 -3.90
CA VAL A 341 -11.79 -22.41 -3.11
C VAL A 341 -10.87 -21.63 -4.05
N LEU A 342 -10.87 -20.32 -3.90
CA LEU A 342 -10.02 -19.36 -4.63
C LEU A 342 -8.82 -18.92 -3.78
N CYS A 343 -9.04 -18.77 -2.47
CA CYS A 343 -8.01 -18.39 -1.51
C CYS A 343 -8.34 -18.97 -0.13
N ASP A 344 -7.36 -19.50 0.52
CA ASP A 344 -7.40 -20.04 1.88
C ASP A 344 -6.08 -19.75 2.61
N ARG A 345 -5.91 -20.28 3.83
CA ARG A 345 -4.67 -20.15 4.60
C ARG A 345 -3.45 -20.63 3.80
N GLN A 346 -3.53 -21.78 3.13
CA GLN A 346 -2.41 -22.31 2.34
C GLN A 346 -2.01 -21.37 1.20
N THR A 347 -2.98 -20.71 0.60
CA THR A 347 -2.74 -19.68 -0.43
C THR A 347 -2.00 -18.49 0.16
N LEU A 348 -2.38 -18.03 1.37
CA LEU A 348 -1.68 -16.94 2.07
C LEU A 348 -0.24 -17.33 2.43
N GLU A 349 -0.01 -18.54 2.94
CA GLU A 349 1.33 -19.05 3.23
C GLU A 349 2.22 -19.04 1.98
N ALA A 350 1.68 -19.47 0.83
CA ALA A 350 2.40 -19.42 -0.45
C ALA A 350 2.71 -17.98 -0.90
N LEU A 351 1.80 -17.02 -0.67
CA LEU A 351 2.03 -15.61 -0.98
C LEU A 351 3.11 -14.98 -0.10
N PHE A 352 3.23 -15.41 1.17
CA PHE A 352 4.23 -14.89 2.10
C PHE A 352 5.56 -15.64 2.04
N HIS A 353 5.62 -16.77 1.35
CA HIS A 353 6.85 -17.56 1.23
C HIS A 353 8.08 -16.77 0.75
N PRO A 354 8.01 -15.88 -0.27
CA PRO A 354 9.16 -15.06 -0.67
C PRO A 354 9.67 -14.13 0.45
N TRP A 355 8.79 -13.67 1.32
CA TRP A 355 9.15 -12.86 2.50
C TRP A 355 9.85 -13.70 3.56
N SER A 356 9.40 -14.93 3.76
CA SER A 356 10.09 -15.92 4.62
C SER A 356 11.51 -16.18 4.12
N GLU A 357 11.67 -16.40 2.82
CA GLU A 357 12.99 -16.63 2.20
C GLU A 357 13.92 -15.42 2.37
N LEU A 358 13.41 -14.20 2.21
CA LEU A 358 14.19 -12.98 2.43
C LEU A 358 14.60 -12.84 3.90
N SER A 359 13.68 -13.09 4.83
CA SER A 359 13.95 -13.06 6.27
C SER A 359 14.99 -14.10 6.69
N ALA A 360 14.95 -15.31 6.12
CA ALA A 360 15.94 -16.36 6.35
C ALA A 360 17.35 -15.98 5.88
N GLN A 361 17.46 -15.04 4.93
CA GLN A 361 18.74 -14.47 4.48
C GLN A 361 19.26 -13.36 5.41
N GLY A 362 18.55 -13.07 6.52
CA GLY A 362 18.96 -12.06 7.49
C GLY A 362 18.47 -10.65 7.18
N VAL A 363 17.57 -10.47 6.21
CA VAL A 363 16.93 -9.18 5.94
C VAL A 363 15.71 -9.03 6.85
N PRO A 364 15.63 -7.96 7.68
CA PRO A 364 14.46 -7.76 8.53
C PRO A 364 13.23 -7.42 7.69
N ILE A 365 12.09 -8.01 8.06
CA ILE A 365 10.80 -7.79 7.40
C ILE A 365 9.75 -7.30 8.40
N HIS A 366 8.74 -6.59 7.89
CA HIS A 366 7.57 -6.14 8.62
C HIS A 366 6.36 -6.11 7.68
N PHE A 367 5.15 -6.26 8.20
CA PHE A 367 3.92 -6.11 7.42
C PHE A 367 3.28 -4.76 7.76
N GLY A 368 3.64 -3.73 6.99
CA GLY A 368 3.31 -2.32 7.27
C GLY A 368 1.85 -1.96 7.07
N GLU A 369 1.12 -2.74 6.25
CA GLU A 369 -0.31 -2.56 6.04
C GLU A 369 -1.02 -3.90 5.85
N MET A 370 -2.20 -4.00 6.46
CA MET A 370 -3.22 -5.02 6.23
C MET A 370 -4.56 -4.53 6.75
N GLY A 371 -5.66 -5.02 6.22
CA GLY A 371 -6.98 -4.60 6.68
C GLY A 371 -8.11 -5.17 5.86
N CYS A 372 -9.33 -4.99 6.37
CA CYS A 372 -10.57 -5.29 5.65
C CYS A 372 -11.50 -4.08 5.67
N TYR A 373 -11.98 -3.69 4.50
CA TYR A 373 -12.92 -2.59 4.33
C TYR A 373 -14.25 -2.86 5.07
N LYS A 374 -14.91 -1.81 5.48
CA LYS A 374 -16.13 -1.84 6.32
C LYS A 374 -17.29 -2.67 5.77
N HIS A 375 -17.29 -3.01 4.49
CA HIS A 375 -18.30 -3.85 3.85
C HIS A 375 -17.97 -5.35 3.87
N THR A 376 -16.78 -5.74 4.33
CA THR A 376 -16.47 -7.16 4.59
C THR A 376 -17.23 -7.62 5.83
N PRO A 377 -17.98 -8.75 5.79
CA PRO A 377 -18.71 -9.27 6.95
C PRO A 377 -17.79 -9.48 8.16
N PRO A 378 -18.26 -9.17 9.39
CA PRO A 378 -17.41 -9.24 10.59
C PRO A 378 -16.79 -10.61 10.87
N ASP A 379 -17.56 -11.68 10.71
CA ASP A 379 -17.11 -13.06 10.92
C ASP A 379 -16.07 -13.49 9.88
N VAL A 380 -16.28 -13.11 8.62
CA VAL A 380 -15.33 -13.38 7.52
C VAL A 380 -14.03 -12.60 7.74
N MET A 381 -14.11 -11.33 8.11
CA MET A 381 -12.98 -10.49 8.45
C MET A 381 -12.17 -11.07 9.60
N LEU A 382 -12.81 -11.46 10.71
CA LEU A 382 -12.14 -12.03 11.87
C LEU A 382 -11.44 -13.35 11.54
N ALA A 383 -12.08 -14.22 10.77
CA ALA A 383 -11.48 -15.51 10.37
C ALA A 383 -10.25 -15.29 9.44
N TRP A 384 -10.34 -14.36 8.50
CA TRP A 384 -9.21 -14.00 7.64
C TRP A 384 -8.05 -13.39 8.43
N PHE A 385 -8.34 -12.50 9.39
CA PHE A 385 -7.30 -11.93 10.25
C PHE A 385 -6.65 -12.98 11.15
N ASP A 386 -7.42 -13.93 11.72
CA ASP A 386 -6.85 -14.94 12.60
C ASP A 386 -5.82 -15.79 11.84
N ASP A 387 -6.13 -16.26 10.63
CA ASP A 387 -5.19 -17.01 9.79
C ASP A 387 -4.01 -16.15 9.35
N THR A 388 -4.26 -14.90 8.90
CA THR A 388 -3.19 -14.00 8.45
C THR A 388 -2.21 -13.72 9.58
N LEU A 389 -2.71 -13.29 10.74
CA LEU A 389 -1.88 -12.93 11.90
C LEU A 389 -1.13 -14.13 12.49
N ASP A 390 -1.73 -15.31 12.43
CA ASP A 390 -1.08 -16.55 12.85
C ASP A 390 0.15 -16.88 11.97
N ILE A 391 0.00 -16.77 10.63
CA ILE A 391 1.12 -16.92 9.69
C ILE A 391 2.21 -15.85 9.96
N LEU A 392 1.84 -14.59 10.22
CA LEU A 392 2.81 -13.55 10.55
C LEU A 392 3.54 -13.82 11.87
N GLY A 393 2.85 -14.45 12.83
CA GLY A 393 3.46 -14.96 14.06
C GLY A 393 4.49 -16.07 13.79
N GLU A 394 4.17 -17.03 12.92
CA GLU A 394 5.10 -18.08 12.47
C GLU A 394 6.33 -17.51 11.76
N LEU A 395 6.17 -16.42 10.97
CA LEU A 395 7.27 -15.66 10.36
C LEU A 395 8.05 -14.82 11.38
N ASN A 396 7.60 -14.78 12.63
CA ASN A 396 8.16 -13.93 13.69
C ASN A 396 8.23 -12.45 13.26
N SER A 397 7.25 -11.97 12.49
CA SER A 397 7.17 -10.59 11.97
C SER A 397 6.17 -9.76 12.74
N GLY A 398 6.48 -8.47 12.91
CA GLY A 398 5.52 -7.46 13.33
C GLY A 398 4.59 -7.05 12.18
N TRP A 399 3.55 -6.29 12.53
CA TRP A 399 2.51 -5.86 11.59
C TRP A 399 1.80 -4.57 12.03
N ALA A 400 1.16 -3.89 11.09
CA ALA A 400 0.31 -2.73 11.35
C ALA A 400 -1.03 -2.83 10.62
N LEU A 401 -2.12 -2.55 11.34
CA LEU A 401 -3.45 -2.45 10.76
C LEU A 401 -3.59 -1.16 9.95
N TRP A 402 -4.12 -1.28 8.78
CA TRP A 402 -4.67 -0.16 8.02
C TRP A 402 -6.18 -0.06 8.29
N ASN A 403 -6.68 0.85 9.13
CA ASN A 403 -6.01 1.91 9.85
C ASN A 403 -6.43 1.91 11.33
N PHE A 404 -6.12 2.94 12.13
CA PHE A 404 -6.58 3.03 13.52
C PHE A 404 -8.06 3.42 13.61
N ARG A 405 -8.46 4.50 12.91
CA ARG A 405 -9.82 5.02 12.82
C ARG A 405 -10.32 5.00 11.38
N GLY A 406 -11.61 4.75 11.18
CA GLY A 406 -12.24 4.82 9.85
C GLY A 406 -12.45 3.45 9.20
N PRO A 407 -12.59 3.38 7.88
CA PRO A 407 -13.26 2.26 7.20
C PRO A 407 -12.55 0.91 7.28
N PHE A 408 -11.32 0.84 7.74
CA PHE A 408 -10.57 -0.39 8.01
C PHE A 408 -10.19 -0.55 9.49
N GLY A 409 -10.50 0.46 10.32
CA GLY A 409 -9.99 0.62 11.66
C GLY A 409 -10.66 -0.23 12.73
N VAL A 410 -10.09 -0.14 13.92
CA VAL A 410 -10.72 -0.67 15.15
C VAL A 410 -11.70 0.32 15.76
N LEU A 411 -11.56 1.62 15.47
CA LEU A 411 -12.46 2.69 15.90
C LEU A 411 -13.21 3.27 14.70
N ASP A 412 -14.48 3.57 14.91
CA ASP A 412 -15.35 4.31 13.99
C ASP A 412 -15.41 3.70 12.57
N THR A 413 -15.29 2.38 12.47
CA THR A 413 -15.27 1.64 11.19
C THR A 413 -16.59 1.73 10.47
N GLU A 414 -17.72 1.80 11.22
CA GLU A 414 -19.10 1.69 10.70
C GLU A 414 -19.36 0.36 9.95
N ARG A 415 -18.63 -0.69 10.28
CA ARG A 415 -18.79 -2.01 9.68
C ARG A 415 -20.19 -2.56 9.94
N SER A 416 -20.91 -2.88 8.86
CA SER A 416 -22.25 -3.47 8.96
C SER A 416 -22.19 -4.82 9.68
N GLY A 417 -23.17 -5.06 10.59
CA GLY A 417 -23.26 -6.29 11.37
C GLY A 417 -22.35 -6.34 12.60
N THR A 418 -21.49 -5.35 12.82
CA THR A 418 -20.66 -5.26 14.04
C THR A 418 -21.46 -4.64 15.18
N LYS A 419 -21.39 -5.28 16.36
CA LYS A 419 -21.87 -4.69 17.61
C LYS A 419 -20.74 -3.89 18.25
N PHE A 420 -20.78 -2.58 18.07
CA PHE A 420 -19.78 -1.67 18.64
C PHE A 420 -19.98 -1.46 20.14
N GLU A 421 -18.87 -1.27 20.83
CA GLU A 421 -18.78 -0.77 22.20
C GLU A 421 -18.58 0.75 22.17
N ASP A 422 -19.20 1.49 23.06
CA ASP A 422 -18.85 2.91 23.31
C ASP A 422 -17.50 2.96 24.03
N TRP A 423 -16.52 3.61 23.37
CA TRP A 423 -15.20 3.83 23.91
C TRP A 423 -14.90 5.32 23.90
N GLN A 424 -15.21 5.98 25.00
CA GLN A 424 -14.94 7.42 25.18
C GLN A 424 -15.52 8.28 24.05
N GLY A 425 -16.72 7.94 23.59
CA GLY A 425 -17.42 8.62 22.52
C GLY A 425 -17.12 8.10 21.09
N HIS A 426 -16.30 7.05 20.97
CA HIS A 426 -16.00 6.34 19.72
C HIS A 426 -16.65 4.97 19.64
N LYS A 427 -16.93 4.51 18.43
CA LYS A 427 -17.45 3.17 18.17
C LYS A 427 -16.29 2.17 18.04
N LEU A 428 -16.05 1.38 19.09
CA LEU A 428 -14.97 0.39 19.12
C LEU A 428 -15.46 -0.97 18.63
N ASP A 429 -14.72 -1.56 17.66
CA ASP A 429 -14.84 -2.96 17.26
C ASP A 429 -14.05 -3.83 18.26
N ARG A 430 -14.71 -4.21 19.37
CA ARG A 430 -14.06 -4.98 20.44
C ARG A 430 -13.61 -6.37 20.00
N PRO A 431 -14.38 -7.13 19.20
CA PRO A 431 -13.91 -8.42 18.67
C PRO A 431 -12.60 -8.29 17.86
N LEU A 432 -12.51 -7.31 16.95
CA LEU A 432 -11.28 -7.06 16.18
C LEU A 432 -10.12 -6.68 17.11
N LEU A 433 -10.32 -5.73 18.03
CA LEU A 433 -9.27 -5.35 18.97
C LEU A 433 -8.76 -6.54 19.80
N THR A 434 -9.67 -7.39 20.28
CA THR A 434 -9.32 -8.58 21.07
C THR A 434 -8.48 -9.57 20.26
N LEU A 435 -8.83 -9.76 18.99
CA LEU A 435 -8.07 -10.61 18.08
C LEU A 435 -6.67 -10.06 17.83
N LEU A 436 -6.56 -8.75 17.54
CA LEU A 436 -5.26 -8.10 17.34
C LEU A 436 -4.38 -8.21 18.60
N GLN A 437 -4.96 -8.02 19.80
CA GLN A 437 -4.24 -8.17 21.07
C GLN A 437 -3.77 -9.59 21.34
N LYS A 438 -4.54 -10.61 20.92
CA LYS A 438 -4.14 -12.04 21.01
C LYS A 438 -2.84 -12.26 20.26
N HIS A 439 -2.73 -11.77 19.04
CA HIS A 439 -1.58 -11.99 18.16
C HIS A 439 -0.40 -11.02 18.42
N ALA A 440 -0.62 -9.88 19.07
CA ALA A 440 0.46 -8.99 19.49
C ALA A 440 1.25 -9.50 20.71
N LYS A 441 0.71 -10.45 21.46
CA LYS A 441 1.34 -11.06 22.66
C LYS A 441 2.08 -12.37 22.38
N ALA A 442 1.86 -12.97 21.21
CA ALA A 442 2.40 -14.28 20.84
C ALA A 442 3.92 -14.30 20.57
#